data_8162da2cf2106333c626fd80655c929f
#
_entry.id   8162da2cf2106333c626fd80655c929f
#
_cell.length_a   1.000
_cell.length_b   1.000
_cell.length_c   1.000
_cell.angle_alpha   90.00
_cell.angle_beta   90.00
_cell.angle_gamma   90.00
#
_symmetry.space_group_name_H-M   'P 1'
#
loop_
_entity.id
_entity.type
_entity.pdbx_description
1 polymer ?
#
loop_
_entity_poly.entity_id
_entity_poly.type
_entity_poly.pdbx_seq_one_letter_code
_entity_poly.pdbx_strand_id
1 'polypeptide(L)'
;PDSETDARNISRDKAKIITDNSLKILLSGRLGLVIDGTGHDFIKIKTMSDNMKDQGYDSYMVFVNTSIEVALKRNAGRERSVSDKLVKERWQAVQNNIGKFQNYFGAANFIVVDNNVGSEDIMNKAYKQTMKFMARPVANHVAKKWIESEKEKKRSAFKSK
;
A
#
# COMPACT_ATOMS: atom_id res chain seq x y z
N PRO A 1 -1.12 11.48 -33.01
CA PRO A 1 -1.61 10.58 -31.95
C PRO A 1 -0.49 9.75 -31.34
N ASP A 2 0.45 9.25 -32.16
CA ASP A 2 1.51 8.33 -31.70
C ASP A 2 2.57 9.05 -30.84
N SER A 3 2.95 10.28 -31.20
CA SER A 3 3.98 11.06 -30.50
C SER A 3 3.58 11.43 -29.06
N GLU A 4 2.30 11.71 -28.79
CA GLU A 4 1.82 11.97 -27.42
C GLU A 4 1.80 10.70 -26.57
N THR A 5 1.49 9.56 -27.18
CA THR A 5 1.51 8.26 -26.50
C THR A 5 2.93 7.87 -26.14
N ASP A 6 3.90 8.09 -27.02
CA ASP A 6 5.31 7.80 -26.78
C ASP A 6 5.91 8.72 -25.71
N ALA A 7 5.66 10.03 -25.78
CA ALA A 7 6.09 10.98 -24.75
C ALA A 7 5.52 10.63 -23.37
N ARG A 8 4.27 10.17 -23.33
CA ARG A 8 3.60 9.74 -22.09
C ARG A 8 4.21 8.46 -21.53
N ASN A 9 4.53 7.48 -22.38
CA ASN A 9 5.18 6.25 -21.98
C ASN A 9 6.58 6.51 -21.43
N ILE A 10 7.37 7.33 -22.09
CA ILE A 10 8.70 7.76 -21.64
C ILE A 10 8.62 8.44 -20.25
N SER A 11 7.63 9.34 -20.06
CA SER A 11 7.43 10.01 -18.78
C SER A 11 7.03 9.05 -17.67
N ARG A 12 6.20 8.06 -17.97
CA ARG A 12 5.81 6.99 -17.01
C ARG A 12 6.99 6.11 -16.63
N ASP A 13 7.84 5.74 -17.57
CA ASP A 13 9.01 4.91 -17.30
C ASP A 13 10.02 5.66 -16.43
N LYS A 14 10.27 6.93 -16.70
CA LYS A 14 11.10 7.79 -15.85
C LYS A 14 10.52 7.92 -14.42
N ALA A 15 9.22 8.16 -14.29
CA ALA A 15 8.54 8.24 -12.99
C ALA A 15 8.64 6.93 -12.22
N LYS A 16 8.54 5.78 -12.91
CA LYS A 16 8.69 4.46 -12.30
C LYS A 16 10.11 4.25 -11.77
N ILE A 17 11.14 4.60 -12.52
CA ILE A 17 12.54 4.52 -12.07
C ILE A 17 12.77 5.37 -10.81
N ILE A 18 12.23 6.60 -10.78
CA ILE A 18 12.32 7.48 -9.62
C ILE A 18 11.63 6.86 -8.40
N THR A 19 10.43 6.31 -8.60
CA THR A 19 9.66 5.65 -7.53
C THR A 19 10.40 4.42 -6.99
N ASP A 20 10.95 3.58 -7.87
CA ASP A 20 11.70 2.38 -7.47
C ASP A 20 12.99 2.76 -6.71
N ASN A 21 13.69 3.81 -7.11
CA ASN A 21 14.86 4.30 -6.40
C ASN A 21 14.50 4.90 -5.02
N SER A 22 13.42 5.68 -4.96
CA SER A 22 12.88 6.21 -3.70
C SER A 22 12.51 5.09 -2.75
N LEU A 23 11.85 4.05 -3.23
CA LEU A 23 11.51 2.89 -2.42
C LEU A 23 12.75 2.19 -1.86
N LYS A 24 13.81 2.00 -2.66
CA LYS A 24 15.08 1.42 -2.19
C LYS A 24 15.70 2.24 -1.06
N ILE A 25 15.71 3.57 -1.17
CA ILE A 25 16.23 4.47 -0.14
C ILE A 25 15.41 4.35 1.15
N LEU A 26 14.08 4.38 1.06
CA LEU A 26 13.19 4.25 2.20
C LEU A 26 13.34 2.90 2.90
N LEU A 27 13.49 1.82 2.13
CA LEU A 27 13.74 0.47 2.66
C LEU A 27 15.10 0.38 3.35
N SER A 28 16.16 0.96 2.78
CA SER A 28 17.49 0.99 3.42
C SER A 28 17.49 1.76 4.73
N GLY A 29 16.70 2.83 4.83
CA GLY A 29 16.47 3.58 6.05
C GLY A 29 15.50 2.95 7.05
N ARG A 30 14.89 1.81 6.71
CA ARG A 30 13.85 1.12 7.50
C ARG A 30 12.70 2.02 7.92
N LEU A 31 12.31 2.92 7.02
CA LEU A 31 11.21 3.87 7.26
C LEU A 31 9.85 3.20 7.05
N GLY A 32 8.84 3.68 7.77
CA GLY A 32 7.45 3.26 7.53
C GLY A 32 6.99 3.64 6.13
N LEU A 33 6.21 2.77 5.49
CA LEU A 33 5.76 2.92 4.12
C LEU A 33 4.25 2.88 4.02
N VAL A 34 3.68 3.77 3.22
CA VAL A 34 2.31 3.69 2.72
C VAL A 34 2.39 3.51 1.21
N ILE A 35 1.85 2.41 0.71
CA ILE A 35 1.88 2.06 -0.71
C ILE A 35 0.46 2.12 -1.25
N ASP A 36 0.21 3.07 -2.15
CA ASP A 36 -1.07 3.18 -2.85
C ASP A 36 -1.12 2.24 -4.06
N GLY A 37 -2.24 1.56 -4.21
CA GLY A 37 -2.46 0.63 -5.31
C GLY A 37 -3.94 0.33 -5.54
N THR A 38 -4.29 -0.08 -6.74
CA THR A 38 -5.70 -0.31 -7.13
C THR A 38 -6.29 -1.63 -6.63
N GLY A 39 -5.49 -2.57 -6.13
CA GLY A 39 -5.97 -3.85 -5.60
C GLY A 39 -6.42 -4.89 -6.64
N HIS A 40 -6.32 -4.61 -7.94
CA HIS A 40 -6.78 -5.54 -8.98
C HIS A 40 -5.82 -6.71 -9.23
N ASP A 41 -4.55 -6.55 -8.89
CA ASP A 41 -3.51 -7.57 -9.05
C ASP A 41 -3.06 -8.09 -7.68
N PHE A 42 -3.71 -9.18 -7.24
CA PHE A 42 -3.41 -9.80 -5.96
C PHE A 42 -1.97 -10.32 -5.87
N ILE A 43 -1.49 -10.97 -6.95
CA ILE A 43 -0.15 -11.59 -6.94
C ILE A 43 0.94 -10.53 -6.77
N LYS A 44 0.83 -9.43 -7.50
CA LYS A 44 1.77 -8.31 -7.39
C LYS A 44 1.84 -7.75 -5.96
N ILE A 45 0.67 -7.50 -5.35
CA ILE A 45 0.60 -6.95 -3.98
C ILE A 45 1.13 -7.95 -2.96
N LYS A 46 0.78 -9.24 -3.10
CA LYS A 46 1.29 -10.31 -2.25
C LYS A 46 2.82 -10.41 -2.33
N THR A 47 3.38 -10.50 -3.54
CA THR A 47 4.84 -10.58 -3.75
C THR A 47 5.57 -9.38 -3.16
N MET A 48 5.04 -8.18 -3.35
CA MET A 48 5.62 -6.97 -2.77
C MET A 48 5.58 -7.01 -1.23
N SER A 49 4.47 -7.44 -0.64
CA SER A 49 4.35 -7.60 0.80
C SER A 49 5.28 -8.68 1.35
N ASP A 50 5.43 -9.82 0.65
CA ASP A 50 6.36 -10.89 1.05
C ASP A 50 7.81 -10.39 1.05
N ASN A 51 8.24 -9.72 -0.02
CA ASN A 51 9.58 -9.11 -0.11
C ASN A 51 9.86 -8.10 1.02
N MET A 52 8.84 -7.37 1.46
CA MET A 52 8.97 -6.45 2.60
C MET A 52 9.03 -7.19 3.93
N LYS A 53 8.23 -8.24 4.11
CA LYS A 53 8.28 -9.09 5.31
C LYS A 53 9.65 -9.74 5.47
N ASP A 54 10.28 -10.18 4.38
CA ASP A 54 11.63 -10.75 4.39
C ASP A 54 12.70 -9.71 4.82
N GLN A 55 12.43 -8.42 4.58
CA GLN A 55 13.26 -7.31 5.05
C GLN A 55 12.94 -6.83 6.47
N GLY A 56 11.95 -7.44 7.13
CA GLY A 56 11.60 -7.15 8.51
C GLY A 56 10.35 -6.27 8.71
N TYR A 57 9.60 -5.96 7.67
CA TYR A 57 8.36 -5.19 7.80
C TYR A 57 7.19 -6.05 8.28
N ASP A 58 6.36 -5.49 9.14
CA ASP A 58 5.00 -5.95 9.36
C ASP A 58 4.09 -5.27 8.32
N SER A 59 3.22 -6.04 7.67
CA SER A 59 2.37 -5.54 6.58
C SER A 59 0.90 -5.54 7.00
N TYR A 60 0.22 -4.44 6.69
CA TYR A 60 -1.20 -4.23 6.96
C TYR A 60 -1.89 -3.76 5.68
N MET A 61 -3.19 -3.99 5.56
CA MET A 61 -3.94 -3.53 4.41
C MET A 61 -5.17 -2.71 4.83
N VAL A 62 -5.28 -1.54 4.23
CA VAL A 62 -6.50 -0.72 4.24
C VAL A 62 -7.13 -0.84 2.87
N PHE A 63 -8.24 -1.56 2.79
CA PHE A 63 -8.97 -1.80 1.56
C PHE A 63 -10.12 -0.81 1.44
N VAL A 64 -10.00 0.13 0.52
CA VAL A 64 -11.04 1.14 0.27
C VAL A 64 -12.00 0.61 -0.79
N ASN A 65 -13.24 0.36 -0.40
CA ASN A 65 -14.28 -0.20 -1.26
C ASN A 65 -15.32 0.85 -1.66
N THR A 66 -15.82 0.71 -2.88
CA THR A 66 -16.96 1.48 -3.40
C THR A 66 -17.86 0.57 -4.25
N SER A 67 -19.13 0.93 -4.40
CA SER A 67 -19.99 0.30 -5.39
C SER A 67 -19.56 0.66 -6.81
N ILE A 68 -19.99 -0.14 -7.78
CA ILE A 68 -19.65 0.11 -9.20
C ILE A 68 -20.28 1.42 -9.71
N GLU A 69 -21.46 1.78 -9.22
CA GLU A 69 -22.15 3.02 -9.57
C GLU A 69 -21.35 4.23 -9.11
N VAL A 70 -20.84 4.21 -7.87
CA VAL A 70 -20.00 5.26 -7.32
C VAL A 70 -18.67 5.34 -8.06
N ALA A 71 -18.07 4.20 -8.39
CA ALA A 71 -16.82 4.16 -9.16
C ALA A 71 -16.99 4.79 -10.56
N LEU A 72 -18.07 4.44 -11.27
CA LEU A 72 -18.40 5.01 -12.59
C LEU A 72 -18.69 6.51 -12.50
N LYS A 73 -19.51 6.94 -11.54
CA LYS A 73 -19.82 8.35 -11.32
C LYS A 73 -18.57 9.17 -11.05
N ARG A 74 -17.67 8.67 -10.19
CA ARG A 74 -16.41 9.36 -9.89
C ARG A 74 -15.46 9.38 -11.08
N ASN A 75 -15.43 8.31 -11.89
CA ASN A 75 -14.65 8.27 -13.11
C ASN A 75 -15.11 9.31 -14.13
N ALA A 76 -16.42 9.43 -14.33
CA ALA A 76 -17.00 10.43 -15.25
C ALA A 76 -16.72 11.87 -14.82
N GLY A 77 -16.62 12.14 -13.52
CA GLY A 77 -16.32 13.47 -12.97
C GLY A 77 -14.82 13.84 -12.95
N ARG A 78 -13.93 12.98 -13.43
CA ARG A 78 -12.49 13.25 -13.48
C ARG A 78 -12.14 14.01 -14.75
N GLU A 79 -11.23 14.96 -14.68
CA GLU A 79 -10.61 15.61 -15.84
C GLU A 79 -10.02 14.58 -16.82
N ARG A 80 -9.43 13.51 -16.28
CA ARG A 80 -8.94 12.36 -17.03
C ARG A 80 -9.70 11.10 -16.64
N SER A 81 -10.73 10.77 -17.40
CA SER A 81 -11.50 9.53 -17.26
C SER A 81 -10.92 8.39 -18.11
N VAL A 82 -11.32 7.16 -17.77
CA VAL A 82 -11.07 5.96 -18.57
C VAL A 82 -12.40 5.38 -19.02
N SER A 83 -12.39 4.42 -19.97
CA SER A 83 -13.65 3.81 -20.43
C SER A 83 -14.40 3.09 -19.31
N ASP A 84 -15.72 3.16 -19.33
CA ASP A 84 -16.58 2.45 -18.36
C ASP A 84 -16.33 0.95 -18.36
N LYS A 85 -16.02 0.37 -19.50
CA LYS A 85 -15.63 -1.04 -19.64
C LYS A 85 -14.42 -1.34 -18.75
N LEU A 86 -13.37 -0.52 -18.85
CA LEU A 86 -12.15 -0.69 -18.05
C LEU A 86 -12.43 -0.50 -16.54
N VAL A 87 -13.28 0.47 -16.17
CA VAL A 87 -13.69 0.65 -14.77
C VAL A 87 -14.36 -0.61 -14.25
N LYS A 88 -15.33 -1.17 -14.98
CA LYS A 88 -16.06 -2.38 -14.59
C LYS A 88 -15.13 -3.59 -14.46
N GLU A 89 -14.26 -3.80 -15.44
CA GLU A 89 -13.28 -4.90 -15.41
C GLU A 89 -12.35 -4.80 -14.18
N ARG A 90 -11.80 -3.62 -13.91
CA ARG A 90 -10.92 -3.40 -12.76
C ARG A 90 -11.66 -3.51 -11.45
N TRP A 91 -12.85 -2.95 -11.35
CA TRP A 91 -13.70 -3.07 -10.16
C TRP A 91 -14.01 -4.54 -9.84
N GLN A 92 -14.42 -5.32 -10.84
CA GLN A 92 -14.70 -6.75 -10.67
C GLN A 92 -13.44 -7.51 -10.21
N ALA A 93 -12.28 -7.23 -10.80
CA ALA A 93 -11.01 -7.84 -10.37
C ALA A 93 -10.69 -7.51 -8.91
N VAL A 94 -10.93 -6.26 -8.49
CA VAL A 94 -10.75 -5.82 -7.10
C VAL A 94 -11.70 -6.57 -6.16
N GLN A 95 -13.00 -6.68 -6.50
CA GLN A 95 -13.99 -7.42 -5.69
C GLN A 95 -13.61 -8.89 -5.53
N ASN A 96 -13.15 -9.54 -6.60
CA ASN A 96 -12.69 -10.93 -6.59
C ASN A 96 -11.45 -11.16 -5.71
N ASN A 97 -10.75 -10.11 -5.34
CA ASN A 97 -9.53 -10.19 -4.55
C ASN A 97 -9.75 -9.90 -3.05
N ILE A 98 -10.89 -9.35 -2.63
CA ILE A 98 -11.14 -9.00 -1.21
C ILE A 98 -10.88 -10.18 -0.29
N GLY A 99 -11.50 -11.34 -0.56
CA GLY A 99 -11.31 -12.54 0.25
C GLY A 99 -9.87 -13.06 0.23
N LYS A 100 -9.18 -12.94 -0.91
CA LYS A 100 -7.76 -13.33 -1.02
C LYS A 100 -6.87 -12.43 -0.16
N PHE A 101 -7.12 -11.11 -0.16
CA PHE A 101 -6.40 -10.18 0.70
C PHE A 101 -6.68 -10.42 2.17
N GLN A 102 -7.96 -10.62 2.53
CA GLN A 102 -8.33 -10.92 3.91
C GLN A 102 -7.65 -12.19 4.44
N ASN A 103 -7.59 -13.24 3.63
CA ASN A 103 -6.89 -14.48 3.98
C ASN A 103 -5.37 -14.29 4.09
N TYR A 104 -4.77 -13.52 3.18
CA TYR A 104 -3.33 -13.31 3.15
C TYR A 104 -2.83 -12.42 4.29
N PHE A 105 -3.48 -11.27 4.54
CA PHE A 105 -3.09 -10.36 5.62
C PHE A 105 -3.61 -10.83 6.99
N GLY A 106 -4.68 -11.63 7.01
CA GLY A 106 -5.39 -12.02 8.21
C GLY A 106 -6.34 -10.92 8.72
N ALA A 107 -7.43 -11.31 9.37
CA ALA A 107 -8.48 -10.40 9.82
C ALA A 107 -7.97 -9.27 10.74
N ALA A 108 -6.94 -9.54 11.53
CA ALA A 108 -6.35 -8.55 12.43
C ALA A 108 -5.53 -7.46 11.70
N ASN A 109 -5.08 -7.71 10.48
CA ASN A 109 -4.20 -6.82 9.69
C ASN A 109 -4.87 -6.29 8.42
N PHE A 110 -6.17 -6.52 8.28
CA PHE A 110 -6.96 -6.16 7.11
C PHE A 110 -8.21 -5.39 7.56
N ILE A 111 -8.38 -4.18 7.04
CA ILE A 111 -9.61 -3.40 7.27
C ILE A 111 -10.24 -3.03 5.94
N VAL A 112 -11.57 -3.04 5.90
CA VAL A 112 -12.35 -2.56 4.77
C VAL A 112 -12.97 -1.22 5.16
N VAL A 113 -12.78 -0.24 4.29
CA VAL A 113 -13.35 1.11 4.42
C VAL A 113 -14.41 1.27 3.33
N ASP A 114 -15.66 1.44 3.72
CA ASP A 114 -16.73 1.78 2.79
C ASP A 114 -16.64 3.27 2.43
N ASN A 115 -16.27 3.55 1.18
CA ASN A 115 -16.13 4.91 0.66
C ASN A 115 -17.24 5.29 -0.35
N ASN A 116 -18.44 4.75 -0.20
CA ASN A 116 -19.54 5.10 -1.09
C ASN A 116 -19.98 6.57 -0.92
N VAL A 117 -20.04 7.04 0.31
CA VAL A 117 -20.49 8.41 0.62
C VAL A 117 -19.34 9.42 0.62
N GLY A 118 -18.11 8.98 0.96
CA GLY A 118 -16.94 9.87 1.01
C GLY A 118 -17.01 10.91 2.13
N SER A 119 -17.62 10.56 3.28
CA SER A 119 -17.76 11.47 4.40
C SER A 119 -16.47 11.59 5.23
N GLU A 120 -16.31 12.74 5.91
CA GLU A 120 -15.21 12.98 6.84
C GLU A 120 -15.18 11.94 7.97
N ASP A 121 -16.34 11.50 8.45
CA ASP A 121 -16.44 10.45 9.47
C ASP A 121 -15.82 9.12 9.04
N ILE A 122 -16.01 8.72 7.77
CA ILE A 122 -15.42 7.51 7.21
C ILE A 122 -13.91 7.65 7.18
N MET A 123 -13.40 8.81 6.75
CA MET A 123 -11.97 9.10 6.71
C MET A 123 -11.36 9.09 8.11
N ASN A 124 -12.02 9.71 9.09
CA ASN A 124 -11.58 9.73 10.49
C ASN A 124 -11.56 8.32 11.12
N LYS A 125 -12.56 7.49 10.82
CA LYS A 125 -12.58 6.08 11.25
C LYS A 125 -11.43 5.27 10.64
N ALA A 126 -11.20 5.41 9.33
CA ALA A 126 -10.11 4.76 8.63
C ALA A 126 -8.75 5.20 9.19
N TYR A 127 -8.55 6.49 9.42
CA TYR A 127 -7.36 7.05 10.04
C TYR A 127 -7.11 6.45 11.44
N LYS A 128 -8.12 6.49 12.32
CA LYS A 128 -8.00 5.91 13.67
C LYS A 128 -7.64 4.42 13.65
N GLN A 129 -8.18 3.65 12.72
CA GLN A 129 -7.85 2.23 12.58
C GLN A 129 -6.42 2.03 12.04
N THR A 130 -6.00 2.84 11.09
CA THR A 130 -4.63 2.83 10.57
C THR A 130 -3.62 3.19 11.65
N MET A 131 -3.91 4.19 12.48
CA MET A 131 -3.07 4.55 13.62
C MET A 131 -2.92 3.41 14.64
N LYS A 132 -3.96 2.58 14.83
CA LYS A 132 -3.85 1.37 15.65
C LYS A 132 -2.86 0.34 15.07
N PHE A 133 -2.77 0.20 13.74
CA PHE A 133 -1.74 -0.63 13.13
C PHE A 133 -0.34 -0.09 13.42
N MET A 134 -0.15 1.21 13.23
CA MET A 134 1.15 1.87 13.45
C MET A 134 1.62 1.82 14.92
N ALA A 135 0.69 1.78 15.86
CA ALA A 135 0.98 1.70 17.29
C ALA A 135 1.32 0.29 17.77
N ARG A 136 1.18 -0.74 16.95
CA ARG A 136 1.48 -2.11 17.35
C ARG A 136 2.98 -2.33 17.52
N PRO A 137 3.38 -3.12 18.53
CA PRO A 137 4.76 -3.55 18.64
C PRO A 137 5.20 -4.33 17.40
N VAL A 138 6.45 -4.18 17.01
CA VAL A 138 7.04 -4.93 15.89
C VAL A 138 6.92 -6.43 16.16
N ALA A 139 6.26 -7.15 15.25
CA ALA A 139 6.04 -8.59 15.34
C ALA A 139 7.07 -9.39 14.53
N ASN A 140 7.58 -8.84 13.42
CA ASN A 140 8.51 -9.50 12.51
C ASN A 140 9.84 -9.85 13.19
N HIS A 141 10.26 -11.12 13.08
CA HIS A 141 11.46 -11.62 13.77
C HIS A 141 12.76 -11.03 13.22
N VAL A 142 12.82 -10.70 11.92
CA VAL A 142 14.00 -10.05 11.30
C VAL A 142 14.19 -8.65 11.89
N ALA A 143 13.10 -7.89 12.00
CA ALA A 143 13.14 -6.58 12.59
C ALA A 143 13.50 -6.63 14.09
N LYS A 144 12.95 -7.58 14.84
CA LYS A 144 13.30 -7.77 16.27
C LYS A 144 14.79 -8.02 16.46
N LYS A 145 15.38 -8.93 15.68
CA LYS A 145 16.83 -9.21 15.72
C LYS A 145 17.65 -7.96 15.41
N TRP A 146 17.25 -7.22 14.37
CA TRP A 146 17.94 -5.97 14.01
C TRP A 146 17.85 -4.93 15.11
N ILE A 147 16.68 -4.71 15.71
CA ILE A 147 16.47 -3.76 16.82
C ILE A 147 17.37 -4.11 18.00
N GLU A 148 17.45 -5.39 18.40
CA GLU A 148 18.31 -5.81 19.49
C GLU A 148 19.80 -5.56 19.18
N SER A 149 20.25 -5.90 17.97
CA SER A 149 21.62 -5.60 17.53
C SER A 149 21.95 -4.11 17.60
N GLU A 150 21.04 -3.24 17.17
CA GLU A 150 21.25 -1.79 17.24
C GLU A 150 21.26 -1.26 18.69
N LYS A 151 20.45 -1.82 19.58
CA LYS A 151 20.48 -1.50 21.00
C LYS A 151 21.82 -1.92 21.64
N GLU A 152 22.35 -3.09 21.30
CA GLU A 152 23.65 -3.57 21.80
C GLU A 152 24.81 -2.67 21.33
N LYS A 153 24.83 -2.29 20.06
CA LYS A 153 25.82 -1.34 19.52
C LYS A 153 25.80 0.00 20.29
N LYS A 154 24.60 0.54 20.53
CA LYS A 154 24.47 1.76 21.32
C LYS A 154 24.98 1.60 22.74
N ARG A 155 24.62 0.51 23.44
CA ARG A 155 25.10 0.23 24.79
C ARG A 155 26.63 0.12 24.85
N SER A 156 27.26 -0.54 23.89
CA SER A 156 28.71 -0.68 23.79
C SER A 156 29.40 0.65 23.57
N ALA A 157 28.85 1.48 22.67
CA ALA A 157 29.39 2.83 22.40
C ALA A 157 29.29 3.78 23.59
N PHE A 158 28.34 3.60 24.51
CA PHE A 158 28.25 4.37 25.76
C PHE A 158 29.22 3.89 26.84
N LYS A 159 29.61 2.60 26.84
CA LYS A 159 30.57 2.04 27.81
C LYS A 159 32.03 2.34 27.48
N SER A 160 32.33 2.73 26.23
CA SER A 160 33.68 3.05 25.74
C SER A 160 34.03 4.54 25.83
N LYS A 161 33.14 5.35 26.38
CA LYS A 161 33.36 6.76 26.76
C LYS A 161 33.47 6.90 28.26
#